data_5b46cf93ceb43c5794c97fc89a4d9c98
#
_entry.id   5b46cf93ceb43c5794c97fc89a4d9c98
#
_cell.length_a   1.000
_cell.length_b   1.000
_cell.length_c   1.000
_cell.angle_alpha   90.00
_cell.angle_beta   90.00
_cell.angle_gamma   90.00
#
_symmetry.space_group_name_H-M   'P 1'
#
loop_
_entity.id
_entity.type
_entity.pdbx_description
1 polymer ?
#
loop_
_entity_poly.entity_id
_entity_poly.type
_entity_poly.pdbx_seq_one_letter_code
_entity_poly.pdbx_strand_id
1 'polypeptide(L)'
;MSLHADESKHISFSLSQIERLCQVSKALSSPLRVKMIGLLASRSMNVNELAEALSMPVSTAALNVRQLEEAGLISSEIQPGIRGAMKLCSRRIDSVSLH
;
A
#
# COMPACT_ATOMS: atom_id res chain seq x y z
N MET A 1 -32.82 -2.27 6.78
CA MET A 1 -32.01 -1.55 5.92
C MET A 1 -32.35 -1.75 4.49
N SER A 2 -32.54 -0.73 3.79
CA SER A 2 -32.94 -0.97 2.46
C SER A 2 -31.91 -0.45 1.50
N LEU A 3 -31.01 -1.31 1.19
CA LEU A 3 -30.02 -1.00 0.20
C LEU A 3 -30.66 -0.71 -1.14
N HIS A 4 -31.75 -1.37 -1.40
CA HIS A 4 -32.41 -1.18 -2.68
C HIS A 4 -33.08 0.17 -2.81
N ALA A 5 -33.34 0.85 -1.72
CA ALA A 5 -33.93 2.18 -1.79
C ALA A 5 -32.96 3.16 -2.44
N ASP A 6 -31.69 2.86 -2.37
CA ASP A 6 -30.69 3.73 -2.93
C ASP A 6 -30.18 3.26 -4.26
N GLU A 7 -30.72 2.20 -4.76
CA GLU A 7 -30.28 1.66 -6.01
C GLU A 7 -30.41 2.65 -7.14
N SER A 8 -31.44 3.45 -7.10
CA SER A 8 -31.62 4.45 -8.12
C SER A 8 -30.60 5.56 -8.03
N LYS A 9 -29.97 5.70 -6.91
CA LYS A 9 -28.95 6.72 -6.74
C LYS A 9 -27.57 6.21 -6.99
N HIS A 10 -27.50 4.98 -6.97
CA HIS A 10 -26.44 4.30 -7.42
C HIS A 10 -25.13 4.52 -6.99
N ILE A 11 -24.79 3.71 -6.26
CA ILE A 11 -23.40 3.37 -6.09
C ILE A 11 -23.18 2.15 -6.94
N SER A 12 -22.84 2.37 -8.16
CA SER A 12 -22.56 1.21 -8.97
C SER A 12 -21.05 1.17 -9.17
N PHE A 13 -20.45 0.12 -8.64
CA PHE A 13 -19.05 -0.12 -8.84
C PHE A 13 -18.89 -1.18 -9.90
N SER A 14 -17.94 -0.97 -10.80
CA SER A 14 -17.54 -2.03 -11.70
C SER A 14 -16.89 -3.15 -10.89
N LEU A 15 -16.85 -4.34 -11.45
CA LEU A 15 -16.24 -5.47 -10.78
C LEU A 15 -14.78 -5.19 -10.44
N SER A 16 -14.07 -4.53 -11.33
CA SER A 16 -12.67 -4.19 -11.09
C SER A 16 -12.50 -3.22 -9.92
N GLN A 17 -13.44 -2.29 -9.74
CA GLN A 17 -13.41 -1.38 -8.60
C GLN A 17 -13.66 -2.11 -7.30
N ILE A 18 -14.55 -3.08 -7.31
CA ILE A 18 -14.83 -3.89 -6.12
C ILE A 18 -13.59 -4.70 -5.74
N GLU A 19 -12.96 -5.32 -6.73
CA GLU A 19 -11.74 -6.09 -6.49
C GLU A 19 -10.65 -5.21 -5.91
N ARG A 20 -10.51 -4.01 -6.44
CA ARG A 20 -9.52 -3.08 -5.95
C ARG A 20 -9.79 -2.64 -4.51
N LEU A 21 -11.04 -2.37 -4.19
CA LEU A 21 -11.42 -2.02 -2.83
C LEU A 21 -11.10 -3.15 -1.87
N CYS A 22 -11.36 -4.38 -2.27
CA CYS A 22 -11.03 -5.55 -1.44
C CYS A 22 -9.54 -5.67 -1.24
N GLN A 23 -8.76 -5.43 -2.28
CA GLN A 23 -7.31 -5.48 -2.21
C GLN A 23 -6.76 -4.44 -1.25
N VAL A 24 -7.25 -3.21 -1.36
CA VAL A 24 -6.84 -2.12 -0.48
C VAL A 24 -7.23 -2.42 0.96
N SER A 25 -8.46 -2.87 1.17
CA SER A 25 -8.94 -3.21 2.51
C SER A 25 -8.08 -4.30 3.13
N LYS A 26 -7.74 -5.31 2.36
CA LYS A 26 -6.90 -6.39 2.84
C LYS A 26 -5.51 -5.89 3.21
N ALA A 27 -4.93 -5.04 2.37
CA ALA A 27 -3.61 -4.49 2.64
C ALA A 27 -3.61 -3.66 3.93
N LEU A 28 -4.67 -2.89 4.15
CA LEU A 28 -4.77 -2.02 5.32
C LEU A 28 -5.23 -2.74 6.59
N SER A 29 -5.57 -4.02 6.49
CA SER A 29 -5.99 -4.78 7.66
C SER A 29 -4.82 -5.22 8.55
N SER A 30 -3.60 -4.98 8.10
CA SER A 30 -2.40 -5.34 8.86
C SER A 30 -1.82 -4.10 9.53
N PRO A 31 -1.71 -4.09 10.87
CA PRO A 31 -1.06 -2.97 11.55
C PRO A 31 0.35 -2.72 11.06
N LEU A 32 1.07 -3.78 10.70
CA LEU A 32 2.41 -3.66 10.17
C LEU A 32 2.44 -2.86 8.87
N ARG A 33 1.57 -3.21 7.94
CA ARG A 33 1.52 -2.51 6.66
C ARG A 33 1.08 -1.05 6.82
N VAL A 34 0.19 -0.78 7.76
CA VAL A 34 -0.20 0.60 8.07
C VAL A 34 1.00 1.38 8.59
N LYS A 35 1.81 0.77 9.45
CA LYS A 35 3.04 1.40 9.94
C LYS A 35 4.02 1.70 8.81
N MET A 36 4.14 0.78 7.86
CA MET A 36 5.02 0.99 6.70
C MET A 36 4.57 2.20 5.89
N ILE A 37 3.27 2.32 5.64
CA ILE A 37 2.73 3.48 4.95
C ILE A 37 3.04 4.76 5.73
N GLY A 38 2.88 4.71 7.05
CA GLY A 38 3.19 5.85 7.90
C GLY A 38 4.64 6.29 7.81
N LEU A 39 5.56 5.34 7.76
CA LEU A 39 6.98 5.67 7.59
C LEU A 39 7.24 6.29 6.22
N LEU A 40 6.62 5.74 5.19
CA LEU A 40 6.80 6.22 3.82
C LEU A 40 6.09 7.55 3.58
N ALA A 41 5.24 7.97 4.49
CA ALA A 41 4.60 9.28 4.41
C ALA A 41 5.60 10.41 4.58
N SER A 42 6.66 10.17 5.34
CA SER A 42 7.65 11.20 5.62
C SER A 42 8.84 11.15 4.69
N ARG A 43 9.18 9.98 4.17
CA ARG A 43 10.32 9.86 3.25
C ARG A 43 10.27 8.54 2.50
N SER A 44 10.96 8.49 1.38
CA SER A 44 11.14 7.24 0.66
C SER A 44 12.19 6.39 1.37
N MET A 45 11.98 5.10 1.37
CA MET A 45 12.87 4.16 2.04
C MET A 45 13.02 2.90 1.19
N ASN A 46 14.18 2.30 1.23
CA ASN A 46 14.33 1.00 0.60
C ASN A 46 13.87 -0.11 1.56
N VAL A 47 13.79 -1.33 1.04
CA VAL A 47 13.28 -2.44 1.83
C VAL A 47 14.14 -2.73 3.05
N ASN A 48 15.46 -2.58 2.91
CA ASN A 48 16.37 -2.79 4.06
C ASN A 48 16.13 -1.77 5.15
N GLU A 49 15.93 -0.52 4.77
CA GLU A 49 15.65 0.54 5.73
C GLU A 49 14.31 0.30 6.44
N LEU A 50 13.31 -0.13 5.70
CA LEU A 50 12.03 -0.46 6.30
C LEU A 50 12.15 -1.62 7.29
N ALA A 51 12.88 -2.65 6.89
CA ALA A 51 13.10 -3.81 7.76
C ALA A 51 13.80 -3.39 9.05
N GLU A 52 14.81 -2.56 8.94
CA GLU A 52 15.55 -2.08 10.10
C GLU A 52 14.66 -1.21 10.99
N ALA A 53 13.95 -0.27 10.40
CA ALA A 53 13.07 0.63 11.16
C ALA A 53 11.99 -0.12 11.93
N LEU A 54 11.52 -1.25 11.39
CA LEU A 54 10.45 -2.03 11.99
C LEU A 54 10.95 -3.28 12.70
N SER A 55 12.26 -3.43 12.79
CA SER A 55 12.89 -4.56 13.47
C SER A 55 12.38 -5.92 12.98
N MET A 56 12.40 -6.09 11.67
CA MET A 56 11.94 -7.33 11.06
C MET A 56 12.92 -7.83 10.02
N PRO A 57 12.86 -9.10 9.66
CA PRO A 57 13.68 -9.62 8.57
C PRO A 57 13.35 -8.93 7.24
N VAL A 58 14.37 -8.78 6.41
CA VAL A 58 14.20 -8.16 5.09
C VAL A 58 13.18 -8.91 4.25
N SER A 59 13.17 -10.24 4.34
CA SER A 59 12.20 -11.04 3.59
C SER A 59 10.76 -10.74 3.97
N THR A 60 10.52 -10.49 5.25
CA THR A 60 9.19 -10.11 5.73
C THR A 60 8.81 -8.73 5.22
N ALA A 61 9.75 -7.79 5.29
CA ALA A 61 9.52 -6.45 4.78
C ALA A 61 9.22 -6.49 3.28
N ALA A 62 9.99 -7.26 2.53
CA ALA A 62 9.82 -7.37 1.09
C ALA A 62 8.44 -7.93 0.72
N LEU A 63 7.98 -8.93 1.45
CA LEU A 63 6.67 -9.52 1.20
C LEU A 63 5.55 -8.48 1.43
N ASN A 64 5.64 -7.74 2.52
CA ASN A 64 4.64 -6.73 2.83
C ASN A 64 4.69 -5.56 1.86
N VAL A 65 5.88 -5.16 1.43
CA VAL A 65 6.04 -4.14 0.40
C VAL A 65 5.33 -4.57 -0.88
N ARG A 66 5.52 -5.82 -1.28
CA ARG A 66 4.86 -6.34 -2.49
C ARG A 66 3.34 -6.24 -2.37
N GLN A 67 2.79 -6.60 -1.22
CA GLN A 67 1.36 -6.52 -1.02
C GLN A 67 0.84 -5.09 -1.09
N LEU A 68 1.60 -4.15 -0.56
CA LEU A 68 1.25 -2.74 -0.65
C LEU A 68 1.34 -2.22 -2.08
N GLU A 69 2.34 -2.67 -2.83
CA GLU A 69 2.46 -2.31 -4.24
C GLU A 69 1.29 -2.85 -5.06
N GLU A 70 0.93 -4.11 -4.84
CA GLU A 70 -0.17 -4.74 -5.55
C GLU A 70 -1.50 -4.03 -5.26
N ALA A 71 -1.65 -3.51 -4.06
CA ALA A 71 -2.83 -2.73 -3.69
C ALA A 71 -2.77 -1.29 -4.23
N GLY A 72 -1.65 -0.89 -4.79
CA GLY A 72 -1.48 0.46 -5.32
C GLY A 72 -1.28 1.53 -4.28
N LEU A 73 -0.92 1.15 -3.05
CA LEU A 73 -0.75 2.09 -1.95
C LEU A 73 0.65 2.67 -1.88
N ILE A 74 1.61 1.98 -2.43
CA ILE A 74 2.97 2.48 -2.57
C ILE A 74 3.48 2.18 -3.97
N SER A 75 4.52 2.88 -4.35
CA SER A 75 5.23 2.62 -5.60
C SER A 75 6.70 2.38 -5.27
N SER A 76 7.38 1.68 -6.15
CA SER A 76 8.80 1.40 -5.96
C SER A 76 9.55 1.71 -7.23
N GLU A 77 10.75 2.22 -7.07
CA GLU A 77 11.65 2.48 -8.17
C GLU A 77 12.95 1.75 -7.91
N ILE A 78 13.51 1.17 -8.94
CA ILE A 78 14.81 0.54 -8.81
C ILE A 78 15.86 1.60 -9.08
N GLN A 79 16.71 1.86 -8.09
CA GLN A 79 17.79 2.82 -8.22
C GLN A 79 19.11 2.10 -8.29
N PRO A 80 19.96 2.42 -9.25
CA PRO A 80 21.30 1.84 -9.32
C PRO A 80 22.10 2.23 -8.09
N GLY A 81 22.71 1.27 -7.48
CA GLY A 81 23.55 1.49 -6.31
C GLY A 81 24.93 0.88 -6.51
N ILE A 82 25.80 1.08 -5.57
CA ILE A 82 27.16 0.56 -5.63
C ILE A 82 27.15 -0.97 -5.68
N ARG A 83 26.15 -1.59 -5.09
CA ARG A 83 26.04 -3.04 -5.01
C ARG A 83 24.90 -3.60 -5.85
N GLY A 84 24.50 -2.87 -6.89
CA GLY A 84 23.42 -3.26 -7.74
C GLY A 84 22.21 -2.35 -7.58
N ALA A 85 21.06 -2.85 -7.95
CA ALA A 85 19.84 -2.07 -7.91
C ALA A 85 19.19 -2.15 -6.53
N MET A 86 18.77 -1.01 -6.02
CA MET A 86 18.04 -0.93 -4.76
C MET A 86 16.62 -0.49 -5.06
N LYS A 87 15.67 -1.16 -4.41
CA LYS A 87 14.27 -0.84 -4.60
C LYS A 87 13.88 0.24 -3.60
N LEU A 88 13.62 1.45 -4.11
CA LEU A 88 13.20 2.56 -3.28
C LEU A 88 11.67 2.63 -3.29
N CYS A 89 11.11 2.60 -2.11
CA CYS A 89 9.66 2.63 -1.92
C CYS A 89 9.20 4.01 -1.53
N SER A 90 8.07 4.42 -2.05
CA SER A 90 7.46 5.70 -1.68
C SER A 90 5.96 5.56 -1.65
N ARG A 91 5.33 6.38 -0.83
CA ARG A 91 3.88 6.39 -0.73
C ARG A 91 3.30 6.95 -2.02
N ARG A 92 2.36 6.24 -2.56
CA ARG A 92 1.72 6.66 -3.81
C ARG A 92 0.51 7.57 -3.57
N ILE A 93 -0.13 7.42 -2.43
CA ILE A 93 -1.31 8.19 -2.12
C ILE A 93 -0.94 9.36 -1.25
N ASP A 94 -0.97 10.56 -1.83
CA ASP A 94 -0.63 11.77 -1.10
C ASP A 94 -1.75 12.22 -0.19
N SER A 95 -2.96 11.97 -0.59
CA SER A 95 -4.07 12.31 0.24
C SER A 95 -5.12 11.28 0.02
N VAL A 96 -5.31 10.49 1.01
CA VAL A 96 -6.52 9.70 1.06
C VAL A 96 -7.54 10.63 1.61
N SER A 97 -8.17 11.33 0.71
CA SER A 97 -9.28 12.14 1.11
C SER A 97 -10.43 11.23 1.37
N LEU A 98 -10.53 10.83 2.56
CA LEU A 98 -11.72 10.13 3.00
C LEU A 98 -12.69 11.16 3.51
N HIS A 99 -13.11 11.98 2.62
CA HIS A 99 -14.10 12.97 2.98
C HIS A 99 -15.47 12.34 2.98
#